data_6ce5ddd3a65dba247fa92e44099f2f43
#
_entry.id   6ce5ddd3a65dba247fa92e44099f2f43
#
_cell.length_a   1.000
_cell.length_b   1.000
_cell.length_c   1.000
_cell.angle_alpha   90.00
_cell.angle_beta   90.00
_cell.angle_gamma   90.00
#
_symmetry.space_group_name_H-M   'P 1'
#
loop_
_entity.id
_entity.type
_entity.pdbx_description
1 polymer ?
#
loop_
_entity_poly.entity_id
_entity_poly.type
_entity_poly.pdbx_seq_one_letter_code
_entity_poly.pdbx_strand_id
1 'polypeptide(L)'
;TYWKNPGEAGAPLSIDFSDNSVIIENEILFPFPKKFMDYDIETIGYEREVIFPVRLNLDKNTKKIISKINLQYLVCKDICIPISVEKNLNHSLDKTSKDIKKSDVFNYLEKVPTQNTNYFLIKDLKKISDKKINFKIDSNNFEKINVYAFSNLSSLSTKTFKKKNFSLIELITEENFNENDIVSLAISDGKKIEEIKINTSDVKLGKDRKIFYFLLLALLGGIILNFMPCVLPVLSLKMISLLNTSNESQFLIKKNIISIISGIFFSFISLSILIIFFKSIGTQVGWGFQFQNVYFLFTITIVVLIFALNLLGFFEIFLPHRFLNKLNKIASSNNNRGYFLSGMFATLMATPCSA
;
A
#
# COMPACT_ATOMS: atom_id res chain seq x y z
N THR A 1 25.40 -6.04 11.34
CA THR A 1 25.39 -5.21 10.12
C THR A 1 24.26 -5.63 9.18
N TYR A 2 23.95 -4.82 8.20
CA TYR A 2 22.78 -4.95 7.35
C TYR A 2 23.06 -5.61 6.00
N TRP A 3 22.03 -6.17 5.40
CA TRP A 3 22.06 -6.68 4.04
C TRP A 3 21.96 -5.53 3.02
N LYS A 4 22.11 -5.81 1.71
CA LYS A 4 22.01 -4.82 0.61
C LYS A 4 20.67 -4.08 0.56
N ASN A 5 19.57 -4.67 1.06
CA ASN A 5 18.33 -3.99 1.43
C ASN A 5 18.14 -4.14 2.94
N PRO A 6 18.35 -3.09 3.73
CA PRO A 6 18.31 -3.17 5.19
C PRO A 6 16.87 -3.32 5.76
N GLY A 7 15.83 -3.18 4.95
CA GLY A 7 14.44 -3.12 5.40
C GLY A 7 14.01 -1.68 5.71
N GLU A 8 13.32 -1.49 6.82
CA GLU A 8 12.77 -0.17 7.22
C GLU A 8 13.83 0.76 7.82
N ALA A 9 14.95 0.23 8.31
CA ALA A 9 16.01 1.02 8.90
C ALA A 9 17.39 0.40 8.69
N GLY A 10 18.43 1.22 8.64
CA GLY A 10 19.81 0.80 8.52
C GLY A 10 20.48 1.22 7.21
N ALA A 11 21.72 0.80 7.04
CA ALA A 11 22.47 0.99 5.80
C ALA A 11 23.36 -0.24 5.52
N PRO A 12 23.51 -0.67 4.27
CA PRO A 12 24.35 -1.80 3.90
C PRO A 12 25.83 -1.47 4.08
N LEU A 13 26.65 -2.51 4.11
CA LEU A 13 28.10 -2.38 4.00
C LEU A 13 28.49 -1.73 2.67
N SER A 14 29.34 -0.72 2.70
CA SER A 14 30.03 -0.18 1.54
C SER A 14 31.53 -0.41 1.64
N ILE A 15 32.14 -0.69 0.49
CA ILE A 15 33.59 -0.86 0.35
C ILE A 15 34.04 0.06 -0.76
N ASP A 16 34.99 0.93 -0.44
CA ASP A 16 35.63 1.78 -1.42
C ASP A 16 37.15 1.44 -1.49
N PHE A 17 37.67 1.34 -2.72
CA PHE A 17 39.06 1.07 -3.00
C PHE A 17 39.72 2.34 -3.54
N SER A 18 40.47 3.03 -2.69
CA SER A 18 41.23 4.22 -3.09
C SER A 18 42.66 3.87 -3.51
N ASP A 19 43.27 4.78 -4.27
CA ASP A 19 44.64 4.66 -4.84
C ASP A 19 44.82 3.42 -5.73
N ASN A 20 43.90 3.22 -6.69
CA ASN A 20 43.80 1.94 -7.35
C ASN A 20 43.72 2.04 -8.88
N SER A 21 44.82 1.81 -9.56
CA SER A 21 44.87 1.72 -11.03
C SER A 21 44.65 0.31 -11.59
N VAL A 22 44.44 -0.68 -10.71
CA VAL A 22 44.54 -2.11 -11.05
C VAL A 22 43.19 -2.83 -10.90
N ILE A 23 42.33 -2.37 -10.03
CA ILE A 23 40.98 -2.92 -9.84
C ILE A 23 40.01 -2.19 -10.77
N ILE A 24 39.51 -2.91 -11.78
CA ILE A 24 38.56 -2.37 -12.77
C ILE A 24 37.16 -2.28 -12.15
N GLU A 25 36.78 -3.31 -11.39
CA GLU A 25 35.45 -3.43 -10.78
C GLU A 25 35.54 -4.24 -9.50
N ASN A 26 34.68 -3.91 -8.56
CA ASN A 26 34.51 -4.70 -7.35
C ASN A 26 33.01 -5.00 -7.10
N GLU A 27 32.74 -6.19 -6.60
CA GLU A 27 31.40 -6.65 -6.26
C GLU A 27 31.40 -7.29 -4.87
N ILE A 28 30.62 -6.73 -3.96
CA ILE A 28 30.40 -7.32 -2.63
C ILE A 28 29.34 -8.43 -2.76
N LEU A 29 29.70 -9.64 -2.42
CA LEU A 29 28.80 -10.78 -2.41
C LEU A 29 28.13 -10.88 -1.03
N PHE A 30 26.84 -10.61 -0.99
CA PHE A 30 26.07 -10.63 0.24
C PHE A 30 25.52 -12.04 0.50
N PRO A 31 25.92 -12.74 1.58
CA PRO A 31 25.28 -13.99 1.97
C PRO A 31 23.79 -13.80 2.24
N PHE A 32 23.03 -14.90 2.27
CA PHE A 32 21.59 -14.84 2.55
C PHE A 32 21.34 -14.30 3.97
N PRO A 33 20.49 -13.27 4.13
CA PRO A 33 20.32 -12.56 5.39
C PRO A 33 19.32 -13.23 6.33
N LYS A 34 19.18 -12.64 7.51
CA LYS A 34 18.10 -12.89 8.46
C LYS A 34 17.25 -11.64 8.63
N LYS A 35 16.00 -11.85 9.02
CA LYS A 35 15.06 -10.80 9.42
C LYS A 35 15.11 -10.63 10.91
N PHE A 36 15.12 -9.38 11.36
CA PHE A 36 15.06 -8.96 12.76
C PHE A 36 13.88 -8.01 12.95
N MET A 37 13.27 -8.06 14.13
CA MET A 37 12.19 -7.17 14.55
C MET A 37 12.62 -6.51 15.85
N ASP A 38 12.90 -5.22 15.79
CA ASP A 38 13.27 -4.40 16.95
C ASP A 38 12.28 -3.25 17.08
N TYR A 39 11.55 -3.15 18.19
CA TYR A 39 10.55 -2.09 18.46
C TYR A 39 9.58 -1.85 17.28
N ASP A 40 9.02 -2.93 16.70
CA ASP A 40 8.12 -2.93 15.54
C ASP A 40 8.75 -2.48 14.20
N ILE A 41 10.08 -2.26 14.18
CA ILE A 41 10.84 -1.95 12.95
C ILE A 41 11.42 -3.24 12.38
N GLU A 42 11.11 -3.53 11.13
CA GLU A 42 11.65 -4.68 10.41
C GLU A 42 12.98 -4.35 9.77
N THR A 43 14.03 -5.09 10.15
CA THR A 43 15.37 -4.95 9.57
C THR A 43 15.87 -6.27 9.01
N ILE A 44 16.74 -6.19 7.98
CA ILE A 44 17.31 -7.33 7.29
C ILE A 44 18.83 -7.24 7.34
N GLY A 45 19.48 -8.25 7.89
CA GLY A 45 20.93 -8.19 8.10
C GLY A 45 21.53 -9.47 8.66
N TYR A 46 22.60 -9.30 9.45
CA TYR A 46 23.41 -10.37 9.98
C TYR A 46 23.66 -10.17 11.46
N GLU A 47 23.68 -11.28 12.19
CA GLU A 47 23.93 -11.35 13.61
C GLU A 47 25.31 -11.93 13.91
N ARG A 48 25.99 -11.40 14.92
CA ARG A 48 27.29 -11.83 15.43
C ARG A 48 28.43 -11.64 14.41
N GLU A 49 28.70 -12.64 13.60
CA GLU A 49 29.82 -12.67 12.64
C GLU A 49 29.31 -12.98 11.23
N VAL A 50 29.84 -12.26 10.25
CA VAL A 50 29.57 -12.48 8.83
C VAL A 50 30.82 -12.21 8.02
N ILE A 51 31.10 -13.05 7.02
CA ILE A 51 32.16 -12.85 6.04
C ILE A 51 31.48 -12.45 4.72
N PHE A 52 31.83 -11.29 4.21
CA PHE A 52 31.42 -10.81 2.90
C PHE A 52 32.53 -11.14 1.88
N PRO A 53 32.34 -12.14 1.00
CA PRO A 53 33.28 -12.34 -0.11
C PRO A 53 33.17 -11.13 -1.04
N VAL A 54 34.34 -10.65 -1.50
CA VAL A 54 34.43 -9.56 -2.48
C VAL A 54 35.09 -10.09 -3.74
N ARG A 55 34.36 -9.96 -4.85
CA ARG A 55 34.91 -10.28 -6.18
C ARG A 55 35.57 -9.04 -6.73
N LEU A 56 36.85 -9.19 -7.13
CA LEU A 56 37.64 -8.13 -7.77
C LEU A 56 37.93 -8.51 -9.21
N ASN A 57 37.53 -7.66 -10.14
CA ASN A 57 37.99 -7.74 -11.54
C ASN A 57 39.28 -6.92 -11.70
N LEU A 58 40.35 -7.59 -12.03
CA LEU A 58 41.66 -6.98 -12.14
C LEU A 58 42.10 -6.84 -13.61
N ASP A 59 42.97 -5.88 -13.87
CA ASP A 59 43.63 -5.80 -15.19
C ASP A 59 44.50 -7.07 -15.45
N LYS A 60 44.49 -7.55 -16.71
CA LYS A 60 45.09 -8.84 -17.15
C LYS A 60 46.53 -8.98 -16.79
N ASN A 61 47.31 -7.90 -16.66
CA ASN A 61 48.72 -7.90 -16.39
C ASN A 61 49.09 -7.69 -14.90
N THR A 62 48.11 -7.74 -14.03
CA THR A 62 48.29 -7.46 -12.61
C THR A 62 49.01 -8.59 -11.89
N LYS A 63 50.17 -8.31 -11.33
CA LYS A 63 50.92 -9.25 -10.47
C LYS A 63 50.76 -8.99 -8.98
N LYS A 64 50.34 -7.78 -8.62
CA LYS A 64 50.22 -7.35 -7.23
C LYS A 64 49.07 -6.33 -7.08
N ILE A 65 48.31 -6.47 -6.02
CA ILE A 65 47.26 -5.53 -5.64
C ILE A 65 47.81 -4.72 -4.48
N ILE A 66 47.84 -3.39 -4.63
CA ILE A 66 48.12 -2.45 -3.56
C ILE A 66 47.01 -1.42 -3.60
N SER A 67 46.18 -1.39 -2.54
CA SER A 67 45.07 -0.45 -2.44
C SER A 67 44.77 -0.15 -0.98
N LYS A 68 44.26 1.02 -0.71
CA LYS A 68 43.58 1.32 0.58
C LYS A 68 42.11 0.96 0.45
N ILE A 69 41.62 0.21 1.40
CA ILE A 69 40.20 -0.17 1.52
C ILE A 69 39.57 0.67 2.60
N ASN A 70 38.57 1.40 2.27
CA ASN A 70 37.68 2.08 3.24
C ASN A 70 36.38 1.29 3.37
N LEU A 71 36.15 0.77 4.56
CA LEU A 71 34.96 0.00 4.93
C LEU A 71 34.02 0.87 5.76
N GLN A 72 32.77 1.00 5.33
CA GLN A 72 31.74 1.71 6.10
C GLN A 72 30.55 0.78 6.33
N TYR A 73 30.16 0.63 7.59
CA TYR A 73 29.06 -0.23 7.98
C TYR A 73 28.42 0.23 9.28
N LEU A 74 27.19 -0.20 9.55
CA LEU A 74 26.48 0.05 10.79
C LEU A 74 26.53 -1.18 11.69
N VAL A 75 26.75 -0.96 12.97
CA VAL A 75 26.56 -1.96 14.05
C VAL A 75 25.45 -1.46 14.95
N CYS A 76 24.42 -2.26 15.13
CA CYS A 76 23.24 -1.88 15.88
C CYS A 76 22.95 -2.90 16.98
N LYS A 77 22.55 -2.38 18.15
CA LYS A 77 21.85 -3.09 19.20
C LYS A 77 20.67 -2.22 19.61
N ASP A 78 20.79 -1.38 20.62
CA ASP A 78 19.76 -0.40 21.00
C ASP A 78 19.89 0.90 20.18
N ILE A 79 21.09 1.21 19.74
CA ILE A 79 21.43 2.33 18.83
C ILE A 79 22.33 1.82 17.71
N CYS A 80 22.24 2.49 16.54
CA CYS A 80 23.13 2.20 15.40
C CYS A 80 24.36 3.10 15.44
N ILE A 81 25.54 2.48 15.43
CA ILE A 81 26.81 3.17 15.42
C ILE A 81 27.45 3.00 14.05
N PRO A 82 27.70 4.09 13.31
CA PRO A 82 28.44 4.02 12.05
C PRO A 82 29.92 3.76 12.33
N ILE A 83 30.50 2.79 11.66
CA ILE A 83 31.89 2.43 11.78
C ILE A 83 32.56 2.64 10.42
N SER A 84 33.66 3.35 10.41
CA SER A 84 34.54 3.51 9.24
C SER A 84 35.92 2.96 9.60
N VAL A 85 36.42 2.04 8.78
CA VAL A 85 37.71 1.37 8.99
C VAL A 85 38.52 1.44 7.71
N GLU A 86 39.75 1.97 7.81
CA GLU A 86 40.73 1.94 6.73
C GLU A 86 41.67 0.76 6.90
N LYS A 87 41.90 0.04 5.83
CA LYS A 87 42.87 -1.07 5.76
C LYS A 87 43.70 -1.01 4.47
N ASN A 88 44.99 -1.33 4.59
CA ASN A 88 45.86 -1.46 3.45
C ASN A 88 45.81 -2.90 2.90
N LEU A 89 45.40 -3.06 1.65
CA LEU A 89 45.47 -4.31 0.93
C LEU A 89 46.80 -4.36 0.18
N ASN A 90 47.63 -5.35 0.50
CA ASN A 90 48.89 -5.61 -0.20
C ASN A 90 48.99 -7.11 -0.44
N HIS A 91 48.60 -7.54 -1.64
CA HIS A 91 48.55 -8.96 -2.00
C HIS A 91 49.24 -9.22 -3.33
N SER A 92 50.16 -10.23 -3.35
CA SER A 92 50.81 -10.71 -4.57
C SER A 92 50.03 -11.90 -5.14
N LEU A 93 49.71 -11.85 -6.41
CA LEU A 93 48.92 -12.90 -7.09
C LEU A 93 49.79 -14.14 -7.47
N ASP A 94 51.10 -14.00 -7.44
CA ASP A 94 52.03 -15.11 -7.76
C ASP A 94 52.16 -16.16 -6.64
N LYS A 95 51.66 -15.83 -5.44
CA LYS A 95 51.64 -16.76 -4.29
C LYS A 95 50.21 -17.22 -4.03
N THR A 96 49.92 -18.47 -4.38
CA THR A 96 48.77 -19.19 -3.82
C THR A 96 48.94 -19.22 -2.30
N SER A 97 48.29 -18.34 -1.57
CA SER A 97 48.35 -18.34 -0.11
C SER A 97 47.68 -19.61 0.41
N LYS A 98 48.51 -20.50 0.95
CA LYS A 98 48.08 -21.73 1.63
C LYS A 98 47.42 -21.47 2.98
N ASP A 99 47.44 -20.22 3.47
CA ASP A 99 47.09 -19.86 4.86
C ASP A 99 45.69 -19.28 5.08
N ILE A 100 44.90 -19.12 4.04
CA ILE A 100 43.48 -18.82 4.27
C ILE A 100 42.79 -20.14 4.66
N LYS A 101 42.14 -20.17 5.79
CA LYS A 101 41.16 -21.22 6.12
C LYS A 101 40.12 -21.25 5.00
N LYS A 102 40.45 -21.97 3.93
CA LYS A 102 39.57 -22.11 2.74
C LYS A 102 38.18 -22.48 3.13
N SER A 103 37.98 -23.21 4.25
CA SER A 103 36.69 -23.62 4.78
C SER A 103 35.74 -22.47 5.09
N ASP A 104 36.21 -21.37 5.70
CA ASP A 104 35.30 -20.32 6.20
C ASP A 104 34.80 -19.45 5.06
N VAL A 105 35.68 -19.04 4.12
CA VAL A 105 35.26 -18.25 2.95
C VAL A 105 34.35 -19.09 2.04
N PHE A 106 34.65 -20.37 1.83
CA PHE A 106 33.82 -21.27 1.01
C PHE A 106 32.41 -21.48 1.65
N ASN A 107 32.35 -21.65 2.96
CA ASN A 107 31.09 -21.77 3.67
C ASN A 107 30.21 -20.53 3.53
N TYR A 108 30.81 -19.34 3.44
CA TYR A 108 30.06 -18.12 3.20
C TYR A 108 29.72 -17.91 1.71
N LEU A 109 30.57 -18.36 0.78
CA LEU A 109 30.25 -18.36 -0.65
C LEU A 109 29.05 -19.26 -0.98
N GLU A 110 28.90 -20.41 -0.33
CA GLU A 110 27.73 -21.27 -0.47
C GLU A 110 26.43 -20.61 0.04
N LYS A 111 26.54 -19.63 0.93
CA LYS A 111 25.41 -18.85 1.42
C LYS A 111 25.06 -17.65 0.54
N VAL A 112 25.87 -17.34 -0.45
CA VAL A 112 25.57 -16.29 -1.43
C VAL A 112 24.54 -16.83 -2.42
N PRO A 113 23.45 -16.09 -2.70
CA PRO A 113 22.45 -16.53 -3.66
C PRO A 113 23.05 -16.77 -5.05
N THR A 114 22.79 -17.94 -5.63
CA THR A 114 23.20 -18.28 -7.00
C THR A 114 22.14 -17.78 -7.98
N GLN A 115 22.57 -17.27 -9.14
CA GLN A 115 21.65 -16.79 -10.16
C GLN A 115 21.18 -17.93 -11.08
N ASN A 116 19.90 -17.90 -11.47
CA ASN A 116 19.32 -18.70 -12.56
C ASN A 116 19.49 -20.23 -12.47
N THR A 117 19.30 -20.82 -11.29
CA THR A 117 19.30 -22.28 -11.15
C THR A 117 17.94 -22.93 -11.45
N ASN A 118 16.87 -22.12 -11.61
CA ASN A 118 15.49 -22.56 -11.80
C ASN A 118 14.97 -23.54 -10.71
N TYR A 119 15.54 -23.46 -9.52
CA TYR A 119 15.12 -24.29 -8.41
C TYR A 119 13.79 -23.81 -7.83
N PHE A 120 13.62 -22.49 -7.70
CA PHE A 120 12.36 -21.88 -7.31
C PHE A 120 11.62 -21.37 -8.55
N LEU A 121 10.46 -21.98 -8.83
CA LEU A 121 9.62 -21.54 -9.95
C LEU A 121 8.60 -20.52 -9.50
N ILE A 122 8.70 -19.31 -10.03
CA ILE A 122 7.73 -18.24 -9.83
C ILE A 122 6.57 -18.45 -10.78
N LYS A 123 5.35 -18.49 -10.22
CA LYS A 123 4.08 -18.63 -10.96
C LYS A 123 3.14 -17.49 -10.57
N ASP A 124 2.18 -17.21 -11.46
CA ASP A 124 1.09 -16.24 -11.22
C ASP A 124 1.57 -14.85 -10.78
N LEU A 125 2.60 -14.33 -11.44
CA LEU A 125 3.10 -12.98 -11.19
C LEU A 125 2.06 -11.94 -11.61
N LYS A 126 1.53 -11.17 -10.63
CA LYS A 126 0.42 -10.22 -10.82
C LYS A 126 0.65 -8.92 -10.08
N LYS A 127 0.44 -7.81 -10.76
CA LYS A 127 0.36 -6.48 -10.16
C LYS A 127 -1.05 -6.29 -9.58
N ILE A 128 -1.13 -6.13 -8.27
CA ILE A 128 -2.40 -5.91 -7.56
C ILE A 128 -2.72 -4.42 -7.45
N SER A 129 -1.69 -3.60 -7.25
CA SER A 129 -1.75 -2.14 -7.26
C SER A 129 -0.40 -1.58 -7.70
N ASP A 130 -0.30 -0.26 -7.89
CA ASP A 130 0.98 0.36 -8.26
C ASP A 130 2.09 0.17 -7.23
N LYS A 131 1.72 -0.16 -5.99
CA LYS A 131 2.63 -0.39 -4.87
C LYS A 131 2.73 -1.85 -4.41
N LYS A 132 2.05 -2.77 -5.12
CA LYS A 132 1.94 -4.16 -4.67
C LYS A 132 1.94 -5.16 -5.81
N ILE A 133 2.89 -6.10 -5.75
CA ILE A 133 3.01 -7.23 -6.68
C ILE A 133 2.90 -8.53 -5.88
N ASN A 134 2.13 -9.48 -6.40
CA ASN A 134 1.98 -10.80 -5.80
C ASN A 134 2.45 -11.87 -6.78
N PHE A 135 3.10 -12.91 -6.24
CA PHE A 135 3.44 -14.10 -7.00
C PHE A 135 3.38 -15.35 -6.11
N LYS A 136 3.41 -16.51 -6.74
CA LYS A 136 3.39 -17.79 -6.06
C LYS A 136 4.69 -18.55 -6.30
N ILE A 137 5.19 -19.20 -5.26
CA ILE A 137 6.25 -20.19 -5.35
C ILE A 137 5.66 -21.55 -4.97
N ASP A 138 5.89 -22.57 -5.78
CA ASP A 138 5.46 -23.94 -5.47
C ASP A 138 6.17 -24.42 -4.22
N SER A 139 5.43 -24.83 -3.21
CA SER A 139 5.95 -25.19 -1.90
C SER A 139 5.71 -26.66 -1.52
N ASN A 140 5.34 -27.51 -2.49
CA ASN A 140 5.10 -28.92 -2.21
C ASN A 140 6.32 -29.64 -1.60
N ASN A 141 7.53 -29.12 -1.84
CA ASN A 141 8.79 -29.70 -1.39
C ASN A 141 9.47 -28.92 -0.26
N PHE A 142 8.85 -27.83 0.25
CA PHE A 142 9.51 -26.90 1.16
C PHE A 142 8.72 -26.72 2.46
N GLU A 143 9.37 -26.90 3.60
CA GLU A 143 8.74 -26.62 4.91
C GLU A 143 8.60 -25.12 5.19
N LYS A 144 9.64 -24.35 4.85
CA LYS A 144 9.69 -22.91 5.06
C LYS A 144 10.46 -22.26 3.92
N ILE A 145 9.88 -21.21 3.36
CA ILE A 145 10.54 -20.37 2.34
C ILE A 145 10.73 -18.96 2.93
N ASN A 146 11.96 -18.47 2.89
CA ASN A 146 12.29 -17.10 3.21
C ASN A 146 12.57 -16.37 1.89
N VAL A 147 11.96 -15.20 1.72
CA VAL A 147 12.11 -14.36 0.52
C VAL A 147 12.46 -12.96 0.96
N TYR A 148 13.54 -12.42 0.39
CA TYR A 148 13.97 -11.04 0.57
C TYR A 148 14.09 -10.38 -0.78
N ALA A 149 13.55 -9.18 -0.90
CA ALA A 149 13.58 -8.44 -2.15
C ALA A 149 14.53 -7.24 -2.04
N PHE A 150 15.14 -6.87 -3.16
CA PHE A 150 15.87 -5.62 -3.27
C PHE A 150 15.75 -5.06 -4.69
N SER A 151 15.78 -3.76 -4.80
CA SER A 151 15.78 -3.00 -6.04
C SER A 151 16.31 -1.59 -5.75
N ASN A 152 16.29 -0.75 -6.75
CA ASN A 152 16.60 0.68 -6.59
C ASN A 152 15.42 1.46 -5.94
N LEU A 153 14.27 0.80 -5.69
CA LEU A 153 13.13 1.39 -5.00
C LEU A 153 13.38 1.45 -3.50
N SER A 154 13.03 2.56 -2.89
CA SER A 154 13.07 2.69 -1.44
C SER A 154 11.99 1.82 -0.77
N SER A 155 12.24 1.36 0.44
CA SER A 155 11.28 0.66 1.31
C SER A 155 10.58 -0.57 0.69
N LEU A 156 11.33 -1.41 -0.06
CA LEU A 156 10.78 -2.65 -0.60
C LEU A 156 10.75 -3.74 0.48
N SER A 157 9.56 -4.20 0.84
CA SER A 157 9.33 -5.24 1.82
C SER A 157 8.64 -6.47 1.23
N THR A 158 8.81 -7.62 1.89
CA THR A 158 8.22 -8.90 1.47
C THR A 158 7.38 -9.50 2.58
N LYS A 159 6.16 -9.95 2.25
CA LYS A 159 5.33 -10.77 3.14
C LYS A 159 5.10 -12.13 2.51
N THR A 160 5.32 -13.19 3.29
CA THR A 160 5.16 -14.58 2.84
C THR A 160 3.99 -15.22 3.56
N PHE A 161 3.02 -15.74 2.80
CA PHE A 161 1.86 -16.46 3.30
C PHE A 161 1.92 -17.91 2.82
N LYS A 162 2.16 -18.83 3.74
CA LYS A 162 2.19 -20.27 3.43
C LYS A 162 0.79 -20.80 3.23
N LYS A 163 0.55 -21.48 2.11
CA LYS A 163 -0.65 -22.28 1.81
C LYS A 163 -0.25 -23.75 1.60
N LYS A 164 -1.23 -24.66 1.52
CA LYS A 164 -0.99 -26.10 1.48
C LYS A 164 -0.05 -26.54 0.35
N ASN A 165 -0.16 -25.97 -0.84
CA ASN A 165 0.59 -26.39 -2.03
C ASN A 165 1.53 -25.31 -2.58
N PHE A 166 1.46 -24.08 -2.07
CA PHE A 166 2.28 -22.96 -2.55
C PHE A 166 2.47 -21.92 -1.45
N SER A 167 3.51 -21.13 -1.58
CA SER A 167 3.69 -19.91 -0.79
C SER A 167 3.32 -18.71 -1.65
N LEU A 168 2.42 -17.86 -1.15
CA LEU A 168 2.09 -16.58 -1.76
C LEU A 168 3.03 -15.53 -1.19
N ILE A 169 3.74 -14.85 -2.07
CA ILE A 169 4.64 -13.75 -1.72
C ILE A 169 4.01 -12.45 -2.18
N GLU A 170 4.01 -11.47 -1.30
CA GLU A 170 3.60 -10.10 -1.59
C GLU A 170 4.80 -9.19 -1.49
N LEU A 171 5.11 -8.49 -2.56
CA LEU A 171 6.05 -7.37 -2.60
C LEU A 171 5.29 -6.08 -2.37
N ILE A 172 5.75 -5.28 -1.42
CA ILE A 172 5.12 -4.01 -1.03
C ILE A 172 6.19 -2.94 -1.02
N THR A 173 5.91 -1.80 -1.63
CA THR A 173 6.79 -0.62 -1.65
C THR A 173 5.97 0.65 -1.38
N GLU A 174 6.61 1.69 -0.89
CA GLU A 174 6.00 3.01 -0.74
C GLU A 174 5.96 3.80 -2.05
N GLU A 175 6.87 3.50 -2.95
CA GLU A 175 6.91 4.08 -4.31
C GLU A 175 6.07 3.25 -5.30
N ASN A 176 5.76 3.83 -6.45
CA ASN A 176 5.05 3.10 -7.50
C ASN A 176 6.05 2.26 -8.31
N PHE A 177 5.69 1.00 -8.59
CA PHE A 177 6.43 0.19 -9.55
C PHE A 177 6.26 0.76 -10.96
N ASN A 178 7.39 1.12 -11.61
CA ASN A 178 7.44 1.51 -13.00
C ASN A 178 7.55 0.28 -13.92
N GLU A 179 7.29 0.44 -15.21
CA GLU A 179 7.26 -0.68 -16.16
C GLU A 179 8.61 -1.37 -16.36
N ASN A 180 9.73 -0.69 -16.09
CA ASN A 180 11.08 -1.21 -16.31
C ASN A 180 11.86 -1.45 -15.01
N ASP A 181 11.21 -1.46 -13.86
CA ASP A 181 11.89 -1.72 -12.61
C ASP A 181 12.33 -3.19 -12.54
N ILE A 182 13.56 -3.42 -12.12
CA ILE A 182 14.09 -4.75 -11.87
C ILE A 182 14.07 -5.01 -10.37
N VAL A 183 13.34 -6.01 -9.96
CA VAL A 183 13.29 -6.48 -8.57
C VAL A 183 14.05 -7.80 -8.48
N SER A 184 15.09 -7.84 -7.68
CA SER A 184 15.84 -9.06 -7.38
C SER A 184 15.28 -9.70 -6.10
N LEU A 185 15.02 -10.99 -6.16
CA LEU A 185 14.50 -11.79 -5.05
C LEU A 185 15.56 -12.81 -4.61
N ALA A 186 16.00 -12.72 -3.37
CA ALA A 186 16.79 -13.77 -2.74
C ALA A 186 15.82 -14.73 -2.03
N ILE A 187 15.81 -15.98 -2.45
CA ILE A 187 14.87 -17.02 -1.97
C ILE A 187 15.68 -18.17 -1.36
N SER A 188 15.25 -18.65 -0.20
CA SER A 188 15.87 -19.81 0.44
C SER A 188 14.83 -20.70 1.13
N ASP A 189 15.02 -21.99 1.01
CA ASP A 189 14.32 -23.05 1.75
C ASP A 189 15.13 -23.58 2.96
N GLY A 190 16.29 -22.96 3.23
CA GLY A 190 17.25 -23.40 4.24
C GLY A 190 18.29 -24.40 3.73
N LYS A 191 18.12 -24.99 2.55
CA LYS A 191 19.06 -25.92 1.90
C LYS A 191 19.70 -25.29 0.66
N LYS A 192 18.90 -24.63 -0.13
CA LYS A 192 19.35 -23.94 -1.36
C LYS A 192 18.98 -22.47 -1.30
N ILE A 193 19.78 -21.66 -1.97
CA ILE A 193 19.63 -20.22 -2.03
C ILE A 193 19.76 -19.79 -3.49
N GLU A 194 18.76 -19.08 -3.98
CA GLU A 194 18.72 -18.59 -5.36
C GLU A 194 18.33 -17.12 -5.42
N GLU A 195 18.95 -16.39 -6.34
CA GLU A 195 18.55 -15.02 -6.69
C GLU A 195 17.82 -15.03 -8.03
N ILE A 196 16.58 -14.56 -8.04
CA ILE A 196 15.74 -14.45 -9.24
C ILE A 196 15.45 -12.98 -9.49
N LYS A 197 15.68 -12.53 -10.71
CA LYS A 197 15.34 -11.18 -11.16
C LYS A 197 13.97 -11.19 -11.83
N ILE A 198 13.10 -10.31 -11.39
CA ILE A 198 11.77 -10.06 -11.98
C ILE A 198 11.81 -8.68 -12.62
N ASN A 199 11.42 -8.62 -13.90
CA ASN A 199 11.14 -7.36 -14.54
C ASN A 199 9.65 -7.03 -14.35
N THR A 200 9.34 -5.79 -13.94
CA THR A 200 7.95 -5.37 -13.74
C THR A 200 7.15 -5.33 -15.04
N SER A 201 7.81 -5.25 -16.19
CA SER A 201 7.17 -5.40 -17.51
C SER A 201 6.50 -6.76 -17.72
N ASP A 202 7.03 -7.82 -17.08
CA ASP A 202 6.51 -9.19 -17.21
C ASP A 202 5.31 -9.47 -16.30
N VAL A 203 4.96 -8.48 -15.46
CA VAL A 203 3.89 -8.61 -14.47
C VAL A 203 2.53 -8.37 -15.11
N LYS A 204 1.72 -9.42 -15.16
CA LYS A 204 0.34 -9.31 -15.66
C LYS A 204 -0.51 -8.47 -14.70
N LEU A 205 -1.27 -7.52 -15.23
CA LEU A 205 -2.30 -6.83 -14.46
C LEU A 205 -3.31 -7.86 -13.94
N GLY A 206 -3.42 -7.96 -12.62
CA GLY A 206 -4.39 -8.82 -11.98
C GLY A 206 -5.80 -8.33 -12.29
N LYS A 207 -6.53 -9.03 -13.17
CA LYS A 207 -7.92 -8.72 -13.44
C LYS A 207 -8.74 -8.98 -12.18
N ASP A 208 -9.10 -7.91 -11.48
CA ASP A 208 -9.81 -7.98 -10.22
C ASP A 208 -11.20 -8.63 -10.39
N ARG A 209 -11.34 -9.89 -9.95
CA ARG A 209 -12.66 -10.49 -9.67
C ARG A 209 -13.38 -9.80 -8.49
N LYS A 210 -12.76 -8.79 -7.92
CA LYS A 210 -13.26 -8.09 -6.73
C LYS A 210 -14.38 -7.08 -7.03
N ILE A 211 -14.56 -6.67 -8.30
CA ILE A 211 -15.62 -5.70 -8.67
C ILE A 211 -16.99 -6.19 -8.21
N PHE A 212 -17.31 -7.47 -8.43
CA PHE A 212 -18.58 -8.03 -7.99
C PHE A 212 -18.72 -8.03 -6.45
N TYR A 213 -17.65 -8.33 -5.73
CA TYR A 213 -17.64 -8.28 -4.27
C TYR A 213 -17.81 -6.85 -3.74
N PHE A 214 -17.13 -5.87 -4.35
CA PHE A 214 -17.31 -4.46 -4.00
C PHE A 214 -18.69 -3.94 -4.34
N LEU A 215 -19.30 -4.37 -5.45
CA LEU A 215 -20.67 -4.05 -5.80
C LEU A 215 -21.67 -4.62 -4.77
N LEU A 216 -21.44 -5.85 -4.33
CA LEU A 216 -22.29 -6.49 -3.31
C LEU A 216 -22.14 -5.78 -1.95
N LEU A 217 -20.93 -5.42 -1.54
CA LEU A 217 -20.66 -4.62 -0.34
C LEU A 217 -21.31 -3.23 -0.45
N ALA A 218 -21.22 -2.57 -1.60
CA ALA A 218 -21.86 -1.28 -1.84
C ALA A 218 -23.39 -1.37 -1.76
N LEU A 219 -23.98 -2.44 -2.29
CA LEU A 219 -25.41 -2.70 -2.20
C LEU A 219 -25.85 -2.90 -0.74
N LEU A 220 -25.12 -3.72 0.01
CA LEU A 220 -25.38 -3.94 1.44
C LEU A 220 -25.25 -2.63 2.24
N GLY A 221 -24.19 -1.86 1.99
CA GLY A 221 -24.00 -0.55 2.61
C GLY A 221 -25.15 0.41 2.29
N GLY A 222 -25.61 0.43 1.04
CA GLY A 222 -26.79 1.22 0.63
C GLY A 222 -28.08 0.83 1.35
N ILE A 223 -28.30 -0.47 1.55
CA ILE A 223 -29.46 -0.95 2.33
C ILE A 223 -29.37 -0.49 3.79
N ILE A 224 -28.21 -0.65 4.42
CA ILE A 224 -27.99 -0.21 5.81
C ILE A 224 -28.22 1.30 5.97
N LEU A 225 -27.71 2.10 5.04
CA LEU A 225 -27.89 3.56 5.03
C LEU A 225 -29.38 3.97 4.93
N ASN A 226 -30.22 3.18 4.24
CA ASN A 226 -31.66 3.43 4.15
C ASN A 226 -32.41 3.21 5.47
N PHE A 227 -31.88 2.41 6.40
CA PHE A 227 -32.46 2.22 7.74
C PHE A 227 -32.03 3.30 8.75
N MET A 228 -31.23 4.28 8.33
CA MET A 228 -30.84 5.37 9.22
C MET A 228 -32.04 6.29 9.57
N PRO A 229 -32.14 6.72 10.85
CA PRO A 229 -33.27 7.47 11.32
C PRO A 229 -33.49 8.83 10.64
N CYS A 230 -32.44 9.38 10.00
CA CYS A 230 -32.54 10.67 9.29
C CYS A 230 -33.04 10.50 7.83
N VAL A 231 -32.95 9.31 7.25
CA VAL A 231 -33.39 9.04 5.87
C VAL A 231 -34.89 8.71 5.83
N LEU A 232 -35.39 7.97 6.82
CA LEU A 232 -36.80 7.56 6.91
C LEU A 232 -37.79 8.70 6.80
N PRO A 233 -37.68 9.84 7.54
CA PRO A 233 -38.60 10.96 7.44
C PRO A 233 -38.63 11.61 6.06
N VAL A 234 -37.45 11.72 5.42
CA VAL A 234 -37.35 12.31 4.07
C VAL A 234 -38.01 11.40 3.03
N LEU A 235 -37.78 10.08 3.14
CA LEU A 235 -38.42 9.09 2.27
C LEU A 235 -39.96 9.06 2.44
N SER A 236 -40.45 9.09 3.68
CA SER A 236 -41.90 9.06 3.95
C SER A 236 -42.65 10.30 3.41
N LEU A 237 -42.08 11.49 3.61
CA LEU A 237 -42.63 12.72 3.05
C LEU A 237 -42.65 12.71 1.51
N LYS A 238 -41.57 12.14 0.89
CA LYS A 238 -41.50 11.97 -0.57
C LYS A 238 -42.51 10.97 -1.12
N MET A 239 -42.71 9.84 -0.42
CA MET A 239 -43.74 8.85 -0.79
C MET A 239 -45.14 9.47 -0.77
N ILE A 240 -45.47 10.21 0.28
CA ILE A 240 -46.77 10.91 0.40
C ILE A 240 -46.95 11.95 -0.72
N SER A 241 -45.89 12.72 -1.04
CA SER A 241 -45.91 13.68 -2.14
C SER A 241 -46.11 13.01 -3.51
N LEU A 242 -45.52 11.85 -3.75
CA LEU A 242 -45.70 11.09 -4.99
C LEU A 242 -47.09 10.47 -5.08
N LEU A 243 -47.65 9.99 -3.96
CA LEU A 243 -49.01 9.44 -3.93
C LEU A 243 -50.06 10.51 -4.22
N ASN A 244 -49.87 11.74 -3.75
CA ASN A 244 -50.80 12.86 -4.04
C ASN A 244 -50.73 13.31 -5.51
N THR A 245 -49.73 12.91 -6.27
CA THR A 245 -49.57 13.20 -7.70
C THR A 245 -50.05 12.05 -8.61
N SER A 246 -50.76 11.07 -8.03
CA SER A 246 -51.23 9.86 -8.74
C SER A 246 -52.17 10.11 -9.92
N ASN A 247 -52.71 11.31 -10.06
CA ASN A 247 -53.55 11.72 -11.22
C ASN A 247 -52.72 12.17 -12.45
N GLU A 248 -51.38 12.21 -12.36
CA GLU A 248 -50.54 12.54 -13.53
C GLU A 248 -50.20 11.29 -14.36
N SER A 249 -49.86 11.52 -15.63
CA SER A 249 -49.49 10.46 -16.53
C SER A 249 -48.25 9.71 -16.01
N GLN A 250 -48.22 8.38 -16.15
CA GLN A 250 -47.07 7.52 -15.72
C GLN A 250 -45.70 7.99 -16.28
N PHE A 251 -45.73 8.67 -17.41
CA PHE A 251 -44.52 9.22 -18.03
C PHE A 251 -43.96 10.38 -17.22
N LEU A 252 -44.80 11.27 -16.70
CA LEU A 252 -44.38 12.40 -15.84
C LEU A 252 -43.81 11.92 -14.50
N ILE A 253 -44.43 10.89 -13.90
CA ILE A 253 -43.93 10.28 -12.66
C ILE A 253 -42.52 9.68 -12.85
N LYS A 254 -42.30 8.91 -13.92
CA LYS A 254 -40.96 8.37 -14.23
C LYS A 254 -39.92 9.47 -14.45
N LYS A 255 -40.25 10.54 -15.15
CA LYS A 255 -39.39 11.68 -15.40
C LYS A 255 -38.99 12.39 -14.11
N ASN A 256 -39.92 12.55 -13.17
CA ASN A 256 -39.69 13.17 -11.88
C ASN A 256 -38.77 12.31 -11.00
N ILE A 257 -38.98 10.99 -10.98
CA ILE A 257 -38.11 10.05 -10.26
C ILE A 257 -36.67 10.07 -10.84
N ILE A 258 -36.51 10.06 -12.15
CA ILE A 258 -35.19 10.15 -12.79
C ILE A 258 -34.50 11.46 -12.43
N SER A 259 -35.24 12.56 -12.34
CA SER A 259 -34.69 13.88 -11.94
C SER A 259 -34.20 13.87 -10.49
N ILE A 260 -34.91 13.22 -9.57
CA ILE A 260 -34.48 13.06 -8.17
C ILE A 260 -33.20 12.21 -8.11
N ILE A 261 -33.18 11.07 -8.80
CA ILE A 261 -32.03 10.17 -8.85
C ILE A 261 -30.80 10.92 -9.39
N SER A 262 -30.96 11.69 -10.47
CA SER A 262 -29.86 12.47 -11.05
C SER A 262 -29.31 13.53 -10.08
N GLY A 263 -30.18 14.15 -9.27
CA GLY A 263 -29.80 15.09 -8.22
C GLY A 263 -28.95 14.43 -7.12
N ILE A 264 -29.32 13.22 -6.72
CA ILE A 264 -28.55 12.42 -5.74
C ILE A 264 -27.17 12.08 -6.29
N PHE A 265 -27.09 11.54 -7.50
CA PHE A 265 -25.82 11.21 -8.15
C PHE A 265 -24.92 12.42 -8.30
N PHE A 266 -25.47 13.54 -8.75
CA PHE A 266 -24.73 14.79 -8.89
C PHE A 266 -24.13 15.27 -7.57
N SER A 267 -24.90 15.16 -6.48
CA SER A 267 -24.44 15.54 -5.15
C SER A 267 -23.26 14.67 -4.69
N PHE A 268 -23.32 13.34 -4.85
CA PHE A 268 -22.23 12.43 -4.48
C PHE A 268 -21.00 12.64 -5.36
N ILE A 269 -21.16 12.87 -6.66
CA ILE A 269 -20.03 13.14 -7.57
C ILE A 269 -19.36 14.46 -7.18
N SER A 270 -20.14 15.51 -6.90
CA SER A 270 -19.62 16.81 -6.47
C SER A 270 -18.81 16.69 -5.17
N LEU A 271 -19.32 15.92 -4.21
CA LEU A 271 -18.66 15.68 -2.93
C LEU A 271 -17.38 14.86 -3.10
N SER A 272 -17.38 13.87 -3.99
CA SER A 272 -16.19 13.08 -4.33
C SER A 272 -15.09 13.93 -4.98
N ILE A 273 -15.45 14.80 -5.92
CA ILE A 273 -14.52 15.72 -6.57
C ILE A 273 -13.91 16.68 -5.53
N LEU A 274 -14.73 17.19 -4.62
CA LEU A 274 -14.29 18.08 -3.56
C LEU A 274 -13.27 17.40 -2.62
N ILE A 275 -13.51 16.16 -2.24
CA ILE A 275 -12.58 15.36 -1.41
C ILE A 275 -11.27 15.12 -2.16
N ILE A 276 -11.31 14.74 -3.44
CA ILE A 276 -10.13 14.52 -4.27
C ILE A 276 -9.31 15.82 -4.38
N PHE A 277 -9.98 16.96 -4.56
CA PHE A 277 -9.35 18.26 -4.62
C PHE A 277 -8.61 18.61 -3.31
N PHE A 278 -9.23 18.42 -2.15
CA PHE A 278 -8.57 18.64 -0.86
C PHE A 278 -7.39 17.69 -0.62
N LYS A 279 -7.51 16.43 -1.04
CA LYS A 279 -6.42 15.46 -0.97
C LYS A 279 -5.23 15.86 -1.84
N SER A 280 -5.47 16.46 -2.99
CA SER A 280 -4.43 16.96 -3.90
C SER A 280 -3.62 18.15 -3.32
N ILE A 281 -4.21 18.91 -2.37
CA ILE A 281 -3.54 20.02 -1.66
C ILE A 281 -2.70 19.52 -0.45
N GLY A 282 -2.56 18.20 -0.27
CA GLY A 282 -1.70 17.61 0.78
C GLY A 282 -2.36 17.51 2.15
N THR A 283 -3.66 17.80 2.26
CA THR A 283 -4.40 17.57 3.51
C THR A 283 -4.84 16.11 3.60
N GLN A 284 -4.49 15.43 4.69
CA GLN A 284 -4.95 14.05 4.96
C GLN A 284 -6.43 14.06 5.39
N VAL A 285 -7.30 14.50 4.49
CA VAL A 285 -8.75 14.47 4.72
C VAL A 285 -9.28 13.12 4.27
N GLY A 286 -9.63 12.26 5.25
CA GLY A 286 -10.32 10.99 5.03
C GLY A 286 -11.83 11.13 5.31
N TRP A 287 -12.62 10.12 4.89
CA TRP A 287 -14.01 10.00 5.27
C TRP A 287 -14.10 9.84 6.81
N GLY A 288 -14.80 10.72 7.47
CA GLY A 288 -14.93 10.70 8.94
C GLY A 288 -13.97 11.63 9.69
N PHE A 289 -13.13 12.44 9.00
CA PHE A 289 -12.27 13.44 9.64
C PHE A 289 -13.04 14.39 10.58
N GLN A 290 -14.27 14.73 10.24
CA GLN A 290 -15.16 15.56 11.04
C GLN A 290 -15.48 14.96 12.44
N PHE A 291 -15.41 13.63 12.62
CA PHE A 291 -15.63 12.97 13.91
C PHE A 291 -14.46 13.09 14.89
N GLN A 292 -13.31 13.53 14.44
CA GLN A 292 -12.17 13.81 15.31
C GLN A 292 -12.32 15.15 16.06
N ASN A 293 -13.27 15.99 15.61
CA ASN A 293 -13.54 17.27 16.26
C ASN A 293 -14.68 17.15 17.28
N VAL A 294 -14.36 17.36 18.57
CA VAL A 294 -15.32 17.26 19.68
C VAL A 294 -16.50 18.22 19.51
N TYR A 295 -16.26 19.42 18.99
CA TYR A 295 -17.34 20.40 18.75
C TYR A 295 -18.33 19.93 17.68
N PHE A 296 -17.83 19.28 16.64
CA PHE A 296 -18.67 18.69 15.59
C PHE A 296 -19.52 17.54 16.14
N LEU A 297 -18.95 16.64 16.93
CA LEU A 297 -19.65 15.55 17.60
C LEU A 297 -20.77 16.09 18.50
N PHE A 298 -20.48 17.09 19.31
CA PHE A 298 -21.46 17.70 20.20
C PHE A 298 -22.64 18.34 19.42
N THR A 299 -22.33 19.06 18.36
CA THR A 299 -23.34 19.68 17.49
C THR A 299 -24.24 18.64 16.82
N ILE A 300 -23.66 17.58 16.25
CA ILE A 300 -24.43 16.49 15.63
C ILE A 300 -25.31 15.77 16.66
N THR A 301 -24.79 15.50 17.85
CA THR A 301 -25.56 14.86 18.92
C THR A 301 -26.81 15.69 19.30
N ILE A 302 -26.66 17.00 19.42
CA ILE A 302 -27.79 17.90 19.67
C ILE A 302 -28.80 17.86 18.52
N VAL A 303 -28.36 17.92 17.28
CA VAL A 303 -29.22 17.87 16.10
C VAL A 303 -30.02 16.57 16.06
N VAL A 304 -29.37 15.41 16.29
CA VAL A 304 -30.01 14.10 16.32
C VAL A 304 -31.00 14.00 17.48
N LEU A 305 -30.66 14.55 18.66
CA LEU A 305 -31.53 14.57 19.82
C LEU A 305 -32.82 15.40 19.55
N ILE A 306 -32.67 16.59 18.97
CA ILE A 306 -33.78 17.44 18.55
C ILE A 306 -34.68 16.70 17.56
N PHE A 307 -34.08 16.00 16.58
CA PHE A 307 -34.85 15.22 15.62
C PHE A 307 -35.57 14.03 16.25
N ALA A 308 -34.93 13.33 17.18
CA ALA A 308 -35.58 12.24 17.93
C ALA A 308 -36.77 12.72 18.78
N LEU A 309 -36.63 13.84 19.48
CA LEU A 309 -37.71 14.43 20.27
C LEU A 309 -38.86 14.91 19.37
N ASN A 310 -38.56 15.41 18.18
CA ASN A 310 -39.61 15.78 17.21
C ASN A 310 -40.38 14.54 16.70
N LEU A 311 -39.66 13.42 16.41
CA LEU A 311 -40.31 12.18 16.00
C LEU A 311 -41.12 11.52 17.10
N LEU A 312 -40.75 11.71 18.36
CA LEU A 312 -41.53 11.26 19.52
C LEU A 312 -42.75 12.15 19.83
N GLY A 313 -42.92 13.25 19.06
CA GLY A 313 -44.06 14.14 19.22
C GLY A 313 -44.01 15.10 20.44
N PHE A 314 -42.81 15.23 21.05
CA PHE A 314 -42.65 16.15 22.19
C PHE A 314 -42.77 17.61 21.80
N PHE A 315 -42.41 17.97 20.59
CA PHE A 315 -42.65 19.30 20.02
C PHE A 315 -42.67 19.25 18.49
N GLU A 316 -43.46 20.12 17.90
CA GLU A 316 -43.48 20.34 16.47
C GLU A 316 -42.60 21.53 16.13
N ILE A 317 -41.68 21.35 15.18
CA ILE A 317 -40.83 22.45 14.70
C ILE A 317 -41.66 23.33 13.79
N PHE A 318 -42.21 24.41 14.32
CA PHE A 318 -42.88 25.43 13.55
C PHE A 318 -41.86 26.28 12.79
N LEU A 319 -41.59 25.90 11.56
CA LEU A 319 -40.82 26.77 10.66
C LEU A 319 -41.69 27.98 10.26
N PRO A 320 -41.16 29.21 10.34
CA PRO A 320 -41.92 30.39 9.98
C PRO A 320 -42.41 30.31 8.53
N HIS A 321 -43.71 30.55 8.33
CA HIS A 321 -44.38 30.41 7.03
C HIS A 321 -43.70 31.17 5.86
N ARG A 322 -42.97 32.23 6.17
CA ARG A 322 -42.19 32.97 5.14
C ARG A 322 -41.04 32.17 4.58
N PHE A 323 -40.41 31.31 5.38
CA PHE A 323 -39.31 30.47 4.98
C PHE A 323 -39.83 29.22 4.25
N LEU A 324 -40.90 28.63 4.75
CA LEU A 324 -41.59 27.51 4.11
C LEU A 324 -42.13 27.88 2.72
N ASN A 325 -42.75 29.07 2.57
CA ASN A 325 -43.27 29.54 1.29
C ASN A 325 -42.15 29.79 0.27
N LYS A 326 -40.98 30.24 0.69
CA LYS A 326 -39.82 30.42 -0.18
C LYS A 326 -39.19 29.08 -0.58
N LEU A 327 -39.03 28.14 0.35
CA LEU A 327 -38.59 26.78 0.11
C LEU A 327 -39.60 25.99 -0.73
N ASN A 328 -40.89 26.08 -0.41
CA ASN A 328 -41.94 25.45 -1.20
C ASN A 328 -42.00 26.01 -2.62
N LYS A 329 -41.79 27.30 -2.83
CA LYS A 329 -41.75 27.89 -4.16
C LYS A 329 -40.56 27.41 -5.00
N ILE A 330 -39.46 27.05 -4.35
CA ILE A 330 -38.29 26.46 -4.98
C ILE A 330 -38.47 24.93 -5.19
N ALA A 331 -39.07 24.25 -4.20
CA ALA A 331 -39.28 22.80 -4.21
C ALA A 331 -40.54 22.35 -4.96
N SER A 332 -41.59 23.18 -5.01
CA SER A 332 -42.88 22.91 -5.67
C SER A 332 -43.00 23.51 -7.07
N SER A 333 -41.88 24.04 -7.63
CA SER A 333 -41.83 24.26 -9.05
C SER A 333 -42.05 22.90 -9.72
N ASN A 334 -43.21 22.70 -10.36
CA ASN A 334 -43.62 21.51 -11.14
C ASN A 334 -42.69 21.29 -12.35
N ASN A 335 -41.45 21.75 -12.26
CA ASN A 335 -40.45 21.69 -13.28
C ASN A 335 -39.33 20.69 -12.83
N ASN A 336 -38.75 19.96 -13.72
CA ASN A 336 -37.67 19.00 -13.48
C ASN A 336 -36.56 19.52 -12.55
N ARG A 337 -36.30 20.85 -12.54
CA ARG A 337 -35.35 21.50 -11.65
C ARG A 337 -35.69 21.39 -10.17
N GLY A 338 -36.99 21.44 -9.82
CA GLY A 338 -37.44 21.26 -8.42
C GLY A 338 -37.19 19.87 -7.88
N TYR A 339 -37.44 18.83 -8.70
CA TYR A 339 -37.18 17.44 -8.34
C TYR A 339 -35.69 17.13 -8.23
N PHE A 340 -34.85 17.72 -9.09
CA PHE A 340 -33.40 17.64 -9.02
C PHE A 340 -32.85 18.26 -7.72
N LEU A 341 -33.21 19.49 -7.42
CA LEU A 341 -32.85 20.19 -6.18
C LEU A 341 -33.31 19.42 -4.93
N SER A 342 -34.48 18.81 -4.99
CA SER A 342 -35.00 18.00 -3.89
C SER A 342 -34.14 16.73 -3.66
N GLY A 343 -33.64 16.09 -4.71
CA GLY A 343 -32.69 14.97 -4.59
C GLY A 343 -31.36 15.40 -3.97
N MET A 344 -30.84 16.56 -4.39
CA MET A 344 -29.62 17.14 -3.84
C MET A 344 -29.77 17.50 -2.35
N PHE A 345 -30.91 18.08 -1.97
CA PHE A 345 -31.21 18.43 -0.58
C PHE A 345 -31.37 17.19 0.30
N ALA A 346 -32.00 16.12 -0.21
CA ALA A 346 -32.10 14.85 0.51
C ALA A 346 -30.72 14.25 0.82
N THR A 347 -29.77 14.33 -0.11
CA THR A 347 -28.39 13.86 0.11
C THR A 347 -27.68 14.70 1.17
N LEU A 348 -27.83 16.03 1.13
CA LEU A 348 -27.23 16.92 2.13
C LEU A 348 -27.77 16.65 3.55
N MET A 349 -29.07 16.36 3.68
CA MET A 349 -29.67 16.02 4.97
C MET A 349 -29.27 14.63 5.47
N ALA A 350 -28.97 13.69 4.57
CA ALA A 350 -28.54 12.34 4.95
C ALA A 350 -27.03 12.29 5.30
N THR A 351 -26.20 13.21 4.81
CA THR A 351 -24.75 13.22 5.00
C THR A 351 -24.32 13.25 6.47
N PRO A 352 -24.88 14.10 7.37
CA PRO A 352 -24.45 14.14 8.77
C PRO A 352 -24.74 12.86 9.55
N CYS A 353 -25.68 12.02 9.12
CA CYS A 353 -25.98 10.77 9.81
C CYS A 353 -25.22 9.56 9.24
N SER A 354 -24.65 9.68 8.04
CA SER A 354 -23.92 8.61 7.36
C SER A 354 -22.39 8.74 7.45
N ALA A 355 -21.93 9.82 8.02
CA ALA A 355 -20.50 10.11 8.14
C ALA A 355 -19.87 9.41 9.34
#